data_7f54222f29ef6067ee476c4068ab87a4
#
_entry.id   7f54222f29ef6067ee476c4068ab87a4
#
_cell.length_a   1.000
_cell.length_b   1.000
_cell.length_c   1.000
_cell.angle_alpha   90.00
_cell.angle_beta   90.00
_cell.angle_gamma   90.00
#
_symmetry.space_group_name_H-M   'P 1'
#
loop_
_entity.id
_entity.type
_entity.pdbx_description
1 polymer ?
#
loop_
_entity_poly.entity_id
_entity_poly.type
_entity_poly.pdbx_seq_one_letter_code
_entity_poly.pdbx_strand_id
1 'polypeptide(L)'
;MPSALATGSLDAYFVGEPFAAQTIRAGKSKVLYFVEQVWPGFICNLLLVRQDFIDEHPDRVRMLVQGAARSGYWARGHIREAATIAAGYWNQPTELIEFALETPKNRVVFDRFVPKEEELQSLANEMVRFKLLEKNDISGLVDDRFALCSNIEGISDLKSILHPR
;
A
#
# COMPACT_ATOMS: atom_id res chain seq x y z
N MET A 1 -7.41 9.79 -14.79
CA MET A 1 -7.75 8.50 -15.45
C MET A 1 -9.22 8.10 -15.31
N PRO A 2 -9.90 8.14 -14.17
CA PRO A 2 -11.35 7.81 -14.09
C PRO A 2 -12.23 8.59 -15.04
N SER A 3 -12.06 9.91 -15.13
CA SER A 3 -12.82 10.77 -16.08
C SER A 3 -12.52 10.45 -17.54
N ALA A 4 -11.28 10.14 -17.89
CA ALA A 4 -10.90 9.79 -19.27
C ALA A 4 -11.54 8.46 -19.71
N LEU A 5 -11.64 7.46 -18.82
CA LEU A 5 -12.37 6.24 -19.10
C LEU A 5 -13.87 6.52 -19.24
N ALA A 6 -14.44 7.31 -18.34
CA ALA A 6 -15.88 7.63 -18.35
C ALA A 6 -16.32 8.39 -19.62
N THR A 7 -15.40 9.17 -20.22
CA THR A 7 -15.64 9.93 -21.49
C THR A 7 -15.25 9.14 -22.74
N GLY A 8 -14.71 7.93 -22.63
CA GLY A 8 -14.25 7.12 -23.77
C GLY A 8 -12.91 7.57 -24.36
N SER A 9 -12.16 8.43 -23.66
CA SER A 9 -10.80 8.84 -24.07
C SER A 9 -9.74 7.78 -23.74
N LEU A 10 -10.09 6.79 -22.91
CA LEU A 10 -9.32 5.59 -22.60
C LEU A 10 -10.22 4.37 -22.67
N ASP A 11 -9.73 3.28 -23.22
CA ASP A 11 -10.42 1.98 -23.25
C ASP A 11 -10.22 1.21 -21.96
N ALA A 12 -9.05 1.35 -21.31
CA ALA A 12 -8.70 0.73 -20.04
C ALA A 12 -7.62 1.54 -19.32
N TYR A 13 -7.47 1.29 -18.01
CA TYR A 13 -6.37 1.83 -17.21
C TYR A 13 -6.00 0.90 -16.05
N PHE A 14 -4.78 1.01 -15.59
CA PHE A 14 -4.27 0.36 -14.39
C PHE A 14 -4.00 1.43 -13.33
N VAL A 15 -4.55 1.26 -12.13
CA VAL A 15 -4.46 2.26 -11.07
C VAL A 15 -4.67 1.64 -9.69
N GLY A 16 -4.08 2.26 -8.68
CA GLY A 16 -4.35 1.93 -7.28
C GLY A 16 -5.72 2.44 -6.79
N GLU A 17 -6.20 1.85 -5.71
CA GLU A 17 -7.43 2.30 -5.05
C GLU A 17 -7.22 3.67 -4.36
N PRO A 18 -8.29 4.48 -4.20
CA PRO A 18 -9.70 4.19 -4.52
C PRO A 18 -10.14 4.56 -5.95
N PHE A 19 -9.22 4.87 -6.83
CA PHE A 19 -9.54 5.42 -8.16
C PHE A 19 -10.17 4.39 -9.11
N ALA A 20 -9.85 3.10 -8.96
CA ALA A 20 -10.54 2.04 -9.69
C ALA A 20 -11.99 1.90 -9.18
N ALA A 21 -12.18 1.91 -7.87
CA ALA A 21 -13.50 1.82 -7.25
C ALA A 21 -14.47 2.91 -7.72
N GLN A 22 -13.99 4.13 -8.02
CA GLN A 22 -14.82 5.23 -8.52
C GLN A 22 -15.57 4.84 -9.80
N THR A 23 -14.87 4.31 -10.80
CA THR A 23 -15.49 3.95 -12.09
C THR A 23 -16.32 2.67 -12.01
N ILE A 24 -15.93 1.74 -11.14
CA ILE A 24 -16.67 0.50 -10.88
C ILE A 24 -18.03 0.84 -10.24
N ARG A 25 -18.04 1.60 -9.15
CA ARG A 25 -19.24 2.03 -8.44
C ARG A 25 -20.16 2.90 -9.30
N ALA A 26 -19.59 3.71 -10.19
CA ALA A 26 -20.35 4.50 -11.16
C ALA A 26 -20.91 3.67 -12.32
N GLY A 27 -20.66 2.36 -12.39
CA GLY A 27 -21.10 1.49 -13.48
C GLY A 27 -20.46 1.81 -14.84
N LYS A 28 -19.31 2.50 -14.83
CA LYS A 28 -18.58 2.95 -16.04
C LYS A 28 -17.45 2.03 -16.43
N SER A 29 -17.11 1.05 -15.60
CA SER A 29 -16.03 0.09 -15.87
C SER A 29 -16.34 -1.29 -15.31
N LYS A 30 -15.57 -2.27 -15.81
CA LYS A 30 -15.50 -3.62 -15.28
C LYS A 30 -14.06 -3.95 -14.97
N VAL A 31 -13.82 -4.72 -13.89
CA VAL A 31 -12.49 -5.25 -13.59
C VAL A 31 -12.17 -6.33 -14.59
N LEU A 32 -11.02 -6.23 -15.27
CA LEU A 32 -10.49 -7.30 -16.10
C LEU A 32 -9.79 -8.34 -15.22
N TYR A 33 -8.91 -7.87 -14.34
CA TYR A 33 -8.24 -8.68 -13.32
C TYR A 33 -7.70 -7.75 -12.22
N PHE A 34 -7.49 -8.31 -11.04
CA PHE A 34 -6.70 -7.67 -10.00
C PHE A 34 -5.23 -8.06 -10.16
N VAL A 35 -4.33 -7.14 -9.80
CA VAL A 35 -2.89 -7.37 -10.00
C VAL A 35 -2.40 -8.65 -9.32
N GLU A 36 -2.95 -8.99 -8.17
CA GLU A 36 -2.60 -10.18 -7.40
C GLU A 36 -2.91 -11.51 -8.12
N GLN A 37 -3.82 -11.48 -9.11
CA GLN A 37 -4.17 -12.65 -9.93
C GLN A 37 -3.10 -12.95 -10.99
N VAL A 38 -2.39 -11.92 -11.44
CA VAL A 38 -1.35 -12.02 -12.48
C VAL A 38 0.05 -11.92 -11.90
N TRP A 39 0.17 -11.29 -10.74
CA TRP A 39 1.43 -11.13 -10.01
C TRP A 39 1.21 -11.37 -8.51
N PRO A 40 1.20 -12.62 -8.05
CA PRO A 40 1.11 -12.93 -6.64
C PRO A 40 2.24 -12.28 -5.84
N GLY A 41 1.90 -11.63 -4.71
CA GLY A 41 2.89 -10.94 -3.89
C GLY A 41 3.29 -9.55 -4.43
N PHE A 42 2.58 -9.00 -5.41
CA PHE A 42 2.83 -7.64 -5.92
C PHE A 42 2.91 -6.61 -4.79
N ILE A 43 3.99 -5.83 -4.78
CA ILE A 43 4.20 -4.74 -3.83
C ILE A 43 3.62 -3.47 -4.43
N CYS A 44 2.54 -2.97 -3.84
CA CYS A 44 1.88 -1.76 -4.31
C CYS A 44 2.57 -0.49 -3.82
N ASN A 45 2.96 -0.46 -2.53
CA ASN A 45 3.54 0.71 -1.88
C ASN A 45 4.75 0.34 -1.03
N LEU A 46 5.71 1.25 -0.99
CA LEU A 46 6.91 1.16 -0.15
C LEU A 46 7.10 2.47 0.61
N LEU A 47 7.66 2.37 1.80
CA LEU A 47 8.18 3.51 2.52
C LEU A 47 9.64 3.71 2.11
N LEU A 48 9.92 4.82 1.44
CA LEU A 48 11.27 5.18 1.02
C LEU A 48 11.83 6.23 1.97
N VAL A 49 13.03 5.97 2.50
CA VAL A 49 13.74 6.87 3.40
C VAL A 49 15.17 7.08 2.87
N ARG A 50 15.66 8.30 2.92
CA ARG A 50 17.03 8.61 2.51
C ARG A 50 18.02 7.99 3.49
N GLN A 51 19.14 7.49 2.97
CA GLN A 51 20.18 6.85 3.78
C GLN A 51 20.75 7.78 4.86
N ASP A 52 21.07 9.02 4.51
CA ASP A 52 21.57 10.00 5.47
C ASP A 52 20.59 10.26 6.63
N PHE A 53 19.27 10.30 6.34
CA PHE A 53 18.25 10.44 7.38
C PHE A 53 18.16 9.19 8.27
N ILE A 54 18.36 8.00 7.70
CA ILE A 54 18.41 6.75 8.48
C ILE A 54 19.60 6.78 9.45
N ASP A 55 20.75 7.22 8.97
CA ASP A 55 21.99 7.26 9.73
C ASP A 55 21.96 8.31 10.85
N GLU A 56 21.40 9.47 10.56
CA GLU A 56 21.33 10.60 11.51
C GLU A 56 20.16 10.45 12.51
N HIS A 57 19.05 9.80 12.11
CA HIS A 57 17.81 9.74 12.87
C HIS A 57 17.17 8.36 12.94
N PRO A 58 17.90 7.29 13.31
CA PRO A 58 17.38 5.90 13.28
C PRO A 58 16.16 5.72 14.17
N ASP A 59 16.06 6.43 15.30
CA ASP A 59 14.91 6.33 16.19
C ASP A 59 13.63 6.93 15.57
N ARG A 60 13.76 8.01 14.80
CA ARG A 60 12.62 8.59 14.07
C ARG A 60 12.13 7.64 12.98
N VAL A 61 13.06 6.99 12.25
CA VAL A 61 12.73 5.98 11.25
C VAL A 61 12.01 4.80 11.91
N ARG A 62 12.52 4.33 13.05
CA ARG A 62 11.87 3.26 13.84
C ARG A 62 10.44 3.63 14.22
N MET A 63 10.23 4.82 14.76
CA MET A 63 8.88 5.30 15.14
C MET A 63 7.94 5.36 13.92
N LEU A 64 8.43 5.84 12.79
CA LEU A 64 7.66 5.93 11.55
C LEU A 64 7.25 4.54 11.03
N VAL A 65 8.20 3.61 10.93
CA VAL A 65 7.96 2.24 10.47
C VAL A 65 7.01 1.51 11.41
N GLN A 66 7.25 1.60 12.72
CA GLN A 66 6.37 0.99 13.72
C GLN A 66 4.96 1.59 13.68
N GLY A 67 4.84 2.90 13.55
CA GLY A 67 3.55 3.58 13.42
C GLY A 67 2.79 3.12 12.18
N ALA A 68 3.46 2.97 11.03
CA ALA A 68 2.87 2.46 9.80
C ALA A 68 2.40 1.00 9.96
N ALA A 69 3.24 0.11 10.53
CA ALA A 69 2.89 -1.27 10.78
C ALA A 69 1.67 -1.40 11.72
N ARG A 70 1.68 -0.67 12.85
CA ARG A 70 0.59 -0.66 13.82
C ARG A 70 -0.72 -0.10 13.23
N SER A 71 -0.62 0.94 12.39
CA SER A 71 -1.78 1.50 11.66
C SER A 71 -2.41 0.47 10.73
N GLY A 72 -1.61 -0.31 10.00
CA GLY A 72 -2.08 -1.39 9.15
C GLY A 72 -2.80 -2.48 9.95
N TYR A 73 -2.22 -2.92 11.05
CA TYR A 73 -2.84 -3.91 11.94
C TYR A 73 -4.17 -3.42 12.52
N TRP A 74 -4.21 -2.17 12.98
CA TRP A 74 -5.46 -1.58 13.46
C TRP A 74 -6.50 -1.50 12.34
N ALA A 75 -6.14 -1.02 11.16
CA ALA A 75 -7.04 -0.87 10.02
C ALA A 75 -7.65 -2.21 9.59
N ARG A 76 -6.91 -3.31 9.67
CA ARG A 76 -7.41 -4.66 9.37
C ARG A 76 -8.62 -5.06 10.21
N GLY A 77 -8.63 -4.66 11.48
CA GLY A 77 -9.74 -4.94 12.42
C GLY A 77 -10.84 -3.86 12.42
N HIS A 78 -10.59 -2.70 11.79
CA HIS A 78 -11.44 -1.51 11.89
C HIS A 78 -11.63 -0.86 10.52
N ILE A 79 -12.05 -1.65 9.53
CA ILE A 79 -12.11 -1.23 8.11
C ILE A 79 -12.95 0.03 7.92
N ARG A 80 -14.12 0.12 8.57
CA ARG A 80 -15.01 1.27 8.43
C ARG A 80 -14.42 2.56 9.01
N GLU A 81 -13.81 2.47 10.19
CA GLU A 81 -13.12 3.61 10.81
C GLU A 81 -11.90 4.03 10.00
N ALA A 82 -11.13 3.06 9.51
CA ALA A 82 -9.99 3.30 8.62
C ALA A 82 -10.46 3.97 7.31
N ALA A 83 -11.57 3.50 6.73
CA ALA A 83 -12.17 4.11 5.55
C ALA A 83 -12.62 5.54 5.81
N THR A 84 -13.21 5.83 6.97
CA THR A 84 -13.63 7.19 7.36
C THR A 84 -12.43 8.15 7.46
N ILE A 85 -11.33 7.69 8.05
CA ILE A 85 -10.10 8.49 8.14
C ILE A 85 -9.52 8.73 6.74
N ALA A 86 -9.37 7.68 5.94
CA ALA A 86 -8.80 7.77 4.60
C ALA A 86 -9.66 8.60 3.63
N ALA A 87 -10.97 8.58 3.78
CA ALA A 87 -11.92 9.37 3.02
C ALA A 87 -11.62 10.87 3.11
N GLY A 88 -11.24 11.36 4.30
CA GLY A 88 -10.83 12.74 4.52
C GLY A 88 -9.57 13.13 3.75
N TYR A 89 -8.57 12.25 3.69
CA TYR A 89 -7.32 12.48 2.96
C TYR A 89 -7.50 12.46 1.44
N TRP A 90 -8.37 11.59 0.92
CA TRP A 90 -8.59 11.47 -0.54
C TRP A 90 -9.76 12.31 -1.03
N ASN A 91 -10.45 13.02 -0.14
CA ASN A 91 -11.67 13.77 -0.47
C ASN A 91 -12.68 12.90 -1.23
N GLN A 92 -12.96 11.72 -0.68
CA GLN A 92 -13.86 10.72 -1.24
C GLN A 92 -14.93 10.32 -0.22
N PRO A 93 -16.11 9.83 -0.66
CA PRO A 93 -17.09 9.25 0.24
C PRO A 93 -16.54 8.04 1.01
N THR A 94 -16.86 7.94 2.30
CA THR A 94 -16.43 6.81 3.14
C THR A 94 -16.85 5.46 2.55
N GLU A 95 -18.05 5.36 2.01
CA GLU A 95 -18.58 4.13 1.40
C GLU A 95 -17.80 3.70 0.15
N LEU A 96 -17.18 4.65 -0.56
CA LEU A 96 -16.31 4.33 -1.69
C LEU A 96 -14.99 3.71 -1.19
N ILE A 97 -14.42 4.28 -0.14
CA ILE A 97 -13.18 3.76 0.44
C ILE A 97 -13.42 2.39 1.09
N GLU A 98 -14.51 2.24 1.83
CA GLU A 98 -14.91 0.96 2.42
C GLU A 98 -15.06 -0.12 1.32
N PHE A 99 -15.77 0.20 0.23
CA PHE A 99 -15.86 -0.68 -0.93
C PHE A 99 -14.50 -1.05 -1.52
N ALA A 100 -13.60 -0.09 -1.68
CA ALA A 100 -12.26 -0.31 -2.22
C ALA A 100 -11.42 -1.24 -1.32
N LEU A 101 -11.58 -1.14 0.00
CA LEU A 101 -10.86 -1.96 0.98
C LEU A 101 -11.41 -3.38 1.11
N GLU A 102 -12.74 -3.58 0.91
CA GLU A 102 -13.41 -4.85 1.13
C GLU A 102 -13.76 -5.63 -0.14
N THR A 103 -13.61 -5.05 -1.33
CA THR A 103 -14.09 -5.69 -2.56
C THR A 103 -12.97 -5.92 -3.57
N PRO A 104 -12.60 -7.18 -3.83
CA PRO A 104 -13.03 -8.40 -3.15
C PRO A 104 -12.48 -8.50 -1.72
N LYS A 105 -13.15 -9.26 -0.88
CA LYS A 105 -12.71 -9.46 0.51
C LYS A 105 -11.29 -10.02 0.57
N ASN A 106 -10.53 -9.58 1.57
CA ASN A 106 -9.15 -10.01 1.84
C ASN A 106 -8.15 -9.70 0.71
N ARG A 107 -8.47 -8.81 -0.23
CA ARG A 107 -7.54 -8.38 -1.26
C ARG A 107 -6.47 -7.45 -0.72
N VAL A 108 -6.85 -6.49 0.11
CA VAL A 108 -5.92 -5.57 0.73
C VAL A 108 -5.31 -6.22 1.97
N VAL A 109 -3.98 -6.34 1.98
CA VAL A 109 -3.23 -7.01 3.05
C VAL A 109 -2.44 -5.96 3.82
N PHE A 110 -2.79 -5.76 5.08
CA PHE A 110 -2.17 -4.75 5.95
C PHE A 110 -1.09 -5.31 6.89
N ASP A 111 -0.92 -6.63 6.97
CA ASP A 111 0.00 -7.30 7.88
C ASP A 111 1.34 -7.73 7.21
N ARG A 112 1.50 -7.47 5.92
CA ARG A 112 2.74 -7.68 5.18
C ARG A 112 3.57 -6.39 5.12
N PHE A 113 4.05 -5.93 6.27
CA PHE A 113 4.80 -4.68 6.38
C PHE A 113 6.32 -4.87 6.37
N VAL A 114 6.83 -6.11 6.47
CA VAL A 114 8.25 -6.42 6.32
C VAL A 114 8.56 -6.59 4.85
N PRO A 115 9.41 -5.73 4.24
CA PRO A 115 9.79 -5.89 2.85
C PRO A 115 10.67 -7.12 2.65
N LYS A 116 10.50 -7.82 1.53
CA LYS A 116 11.35 -8.95 1.17
C LYS A 116 12.18 -8.62 -0.05
N GLU A 117 13.48 -8.83 0.07
CA GLU A 117 14.42 -8.52 -1.01
C GLU A 117 14.08 -9.29 -2.29
N GLU A 118 13.65 -10.56 -2.20
CA GLU A 118 13.30 -11.38 -3.36
C GLU A 118 12.11 -10.78 -4.15
N GLU A 119 11.15 -10.17 -3.46
CA GLU A 119 9.98 -9.56 -4.11
C GLU A 119 10.38 -8.29 -4.88
N LEU A 120 11.28 -7.47 -4.30
CA LEU A 120 11.82 -6.29 -4.97
C LEU A 120 12.77 -6.68 -6.11
N GLN A 121 13.58 -7.73 -5.92
CA GLN A 121 14.46 -8.24 -6.97
C GLN A 121 13.64 -8.73 -8.18
N SER A 122 12.53 -9.42 -7.92
CA SER A 122 11.61 -9.84 -8.98
C SER A 122 11.06 -8.64 -9.76
N LEU A 123 10.67 -7.58 -9.07
CA LEU A 123 10.21 -6.34 -9.70
C LEU A 123 11.32 -5.68 -10.53
N ALA A 124 12.54 -5.57 -9.98
CA ALA A 124 13.68 -5.00 -10.69
C ALA A 124 14.02 -5.79 -11.96
N ASN A 125 13.94 -7.12 -11.92
CA ASN A 125 14.16 -7.99 -13.08
C ASN A 125 13.14 -7.69 -14.20
N GLU A 126 11.86 -7.57 -13.86
CA GLU A 126 10.82 -7.21 -14.83
C GLU A 126 11.03 -5.78 -15.39
N MET A 127 11.43 -4.84 -14.55
CA MET A 127 11.73 -3.47 -15.01
C MET A 127 12.89 -3.44 -16.01
N VAL A 128 13.93 -4.25 -15.82
CA VAL A 128 15.02 -4.39 -16.81
C VAL A 128 14.50 -5.09 -18.08
N ARG A 129 13.73 -6.16 -17.94
CA ARG A 129 13.12 -6.87 -19.07
C ARG A 129 12.30 -5.95 -19.98
N PHE A 130 11.56 -5.01 -19.38
CA PHE A 130 10.75 -4.03 -20.08
C PHE A 130 11.52 -2.72 -20.41
N LYS A 131 12.84 -2.70 -20.20
CA LYS A 131 13.73 -1.54 -20.48
C LYS A 131 13.35 -0.27 -19.70
N LEU A 132 12.78 -0.43 -18.50
CA LEU A 132 12.48 0.66 -17.58
C LEU A 132 13.67 0.96 -16.67
N LEU A 133 14.56 -0.01 -16.48
CA LEU A 133 15.84 0.11 -15.80
C LEU A 133 16.95 -0.46 -16.67
N GLU A 134 18.16 0.06 -16.51
CA GLU A 134 19.36 -0.48 -17.19
C GLU A 134 19.93 -1.69 -16.44
N LYS A 135 19.80 -1.72 -15.12
CA LYS A 135 20.32 -2.76 -14.22
C LYS A 135 19.30 -3.13 -13.17
N ASN A 136 19.36 -4.36 -12.71
CA ASN A 136 18.51 -4.91 -11.65
C ASN A 136 19.24 -5.03 -10.30
N ASP A 137 20.34 -4.33 -10.11
CA ASP A 137 21.06 -4.31 -8.84
C ASP A 137 20.27 -3.49 -7.81
N ILE A 138 19.77 -4.18 -6.79
CA ILE A 138 19.05 -3.59 -5.66
C ILE A 138 19.83 -3.73 -4.34
N SER A 139 21.13 -4.01 -4.42
CA SER A 139 21.98 -4.17 -3.24
C SER A 139 21.89 -2.95 -2.32
N GLY A 140 21.53 -3.20 -1.05
CA GLY A 140 21.36 -2.16 -0.04
C GLY A 140 20.10 -1.30 -0.15
N LEU A 141 19.18 -1.61 -1.08
CA LEU A 141 17.92 -0.90 -1.21
C LEU A 141 16.92 -1.29 -0.10
N VAL A 142 16.96 -2.53 0.37
CA VAL A 142 16.03 -3.06 1.36
C VAL A 142 16.67 -3.01 2.75
N ASP A 143 16.03 -2.26 3.66
CA ASP A 143 16.37 -2.23 5.09
C ASP A 143 15.14 -2.70 5.89
N ASP A 144 15.10 -3.97 6.21
CA ASP A 144 13.98 -4.60 6.94
C ASP A 144 14.13 -4.55 8.48
N ARG A 145 15.30 -4.15 9.00
CA ARG A 145 15.60 -4.19 10.44
C ARG A 145 14.59 -3.40 11.29
N PHE A 146 14.08 -2.27 10.80
CA PHE A 146 13.09 -1.47 11.53
C PHE A 146 11.72 -2.15 11.54
N ALA A 147 11.34 -2.78 10.44
CA ALA A 147 10.09 -3.53 10.33
C ALA A 147 10.12 -4.78 11.21
N LEU A 148 11.20 -5.55 11.16
CA LEU A 148 11.39 -6.75 11.99
C LEU A 148 11.36 -6.45 13.50
N CYS A 149 11.83 -5.28 13.91
CA CYS A 149 11.81 -4.83 15.32
C CYS A 149 10.50 -4.14 15.72
N SER A 150 9.50 -4.04 14.85
CA SER A 150 8.25 -3.36 15.16
C SER A 150 7.40 -4.15 16.15
N ASN A 151 7.05 -3.51 17.27
CA ASN A 151 6.09 -4.08 18.22
C ASN A 151 4.66 -3.82 17.73
N ILE A 152 3.94 -4.88 17.38
CA ILE A 152 2.55 -4.87 16.92
C ILE A 152 1.55 -5.35 17.99
N GLU A 153 1.99 -5.53 19.22
CA GLU A 153 1.13 -5.93 20.34
C GLU A 153 0.39 -4.74 20.96
N GLY A 154 -0.68 -5.02 21.72
CA GLY A 154 -1.43 -4.03 22.48
C GLY A 154 -2.12 -2.95 21.62
N ILE A 155 -2.46 -3.26 20.37
CA ILE A 155 -3.20 -2.38 19.46
C ILE A 155 -4.69 -2.55 19.74
N SER A 156 -5.31 -1.56 20.39
CA SER A 156 -6.74 -1.59 20.73
C SER A 156 -7.53 -0.44 20.11
N ASP A 157 -6.90 0.72 19.95
CA ASP A 157 -7.51 1.94 19.46
C ASP A 157 -6.47 2.83 18.75
N LEU A 158 -6.91 3.96 18.19
CA LEU A 158 -6.03 4.91 17.47
C LEU A 158 -4.91 5.47 18.36
N LYS A 159 -5.14 5.66 19.66
CA LYS A 159 -4.12 6.20 20.58
C LYS A 159 -3.02 5.17 20.83
N SER A 160 -3.36 3.91 20.89
CA SER A 160 -2.41 2.83 21.08
C SER A 160 -1.44 2.64 19.91
N ILE A 161 -1.76 3.16 18.72
CA ILE A 161 -0.88 3.10 17.55
C ILE A 161 0.45 3.81 17.82
N LEU A 162 0.39 5.02 18.36
CA LEU A 162 1.58 5.86 18.61
C LEU A 162 2.19 5.65 20.00
N HIS A 163 1.42 5.10 20.95
CA HIS A 163 1.84 4.88 22.32
C HIS A 163 1.70 3.39 22.69
N PRO A 164 2.62 2.52 22.23
CA PRO A 164 2.64 1.12 22.65
C PRO A 164 2.86 1.06 24.16
N ARG A 165 1.99 0.32 24.85
CA ARG A 165 2.11 0.04 26.30
C ARG A 165 3.17 -1.01 26.57
#